data_09d39b378c28b58dc05715e8683b0029
#
_entry.id   09d39b378c28b58dc05715e8683b0029
#
_cell.length_a   1.000
_cell.length_b   1.000
_cell.length_c   1.000
_cell.angle_alpha   90.00
_cell.angle_beta   90.00
_cell.angle_gamma   90.00
#
_symmetry.space_group_name_H-M   'P 1'
#
loop_
_entity.id
_entity.type
_entity.pdbx_description
1 polymer ?
#
loop_
_entity_poly.entity_id
_entity_poly.type
_entity_poly.pdbx_seq_one_letter_code
_entity_poly.pdbx_strand_id
1 'polypeptide(L)'
;GKTKVLTSRIANIVEKNLAFPNEILAVTFTNKAAREMQNRIGFILKKKAVGLPWLGTFHSICAKILRKHAKAAGLNSNFTILDTDDQVRLIKNICKSENVDTKKISPKYILAVIDKWKNKGFYPQDVILKRKDPLEKNFLNIYKIYQQKLIDLNSADFSDLILHTVKIFENY
;
A
#
# COMPACT_ATOMS: atom_id res chain seq x y z
N GLY A 1 -12.53 -7.74 24.83
CA GLY A 1 -12.14 -6.48 24.22
C GLY A 1 -12.64 -6.34 22.78
N LYS A 2 -12.29 -5.24 22.13
CA LYS A 2 -12.77 -4.81 20.79
C LYS A 2 -12.68 -5.92 19.71
N THR A 3 -11.59 -6.66 19.65
CA THR A 3 -11.38 -7.74 18.67
C THR A 3 -12.40 -8.87 18.82
N LYS A 4 -12.79 -9.23 20.07
CA LYS A 4 -13.79 -10.26 20.32
C LYS A 4 -15.16 -9.84 19.76
N VAL A 5 -15.55 -8.60 19.94
CA VAL A 5 -16.82 -8.07 19.41
C VAL A 5 -16.83 -8.13 17.89
N LEU A 6 -15.73 -7.71 17.24
CA LEU A 6 -15.61 -7.72 15.79
C LEU A 6 -15.67 -9.15 15.22
N THR A 7 -14.93 -10.10 15.81
CA THR A 7 -14.97 -11.50 15.37
C THR A 7 -16.34 -12.15 15.55
N SER A 8 -17.02 -11.87 16.67
CA SER A 8 -18.39 -12.35 16.90
C SER A 8 -19.37 -11.74 15.90
N ARG A 9 -19.22 -10.45 15.55
CA ARG A 9 -20.05 -9.80 14.55
C ARG A 9 -19.88 -10.42 13.16
N ILE A 10 -18.64 -10.63 12.71
CA ILE A 10 -18.36 -11.28 11.42
C ILE A 10 -18.94 -12.70 11.40
N ALA A 11 -18.72 -13.48 12.45
CA ALA A 11 -19.28 -14.83 12.55
C ALA A 11 -20.82 -14.82 12.46
N ASN A 12 -21.49 -13.92 13.17
CA ASN A 12 -22.95 -13.77 13.11
C ASN A 12 -23.46 -13.37 11.72
N ILE A 13 -22.75 -12.51 10.99
CA ILE A 13 -23.10 -12.15 9.62
C ILE A 13 -23.08 -13.38 8.71
N VAL A 14 -22.01 -14.18 8.81
CA VAL A 14 -21.87 -15.41 8.01
C VAL A 14 -22.88 -16.47 8.42
N GLU A 15 -23.07 -16.70 9.73
CA GLU A 15 -24.01 -17.71 10.27
C GLU A 15 -25.45 -17.43 9.87
N LYS A 16 -25.87 -16.15 9.87
CA LYS A 16 -27.20 -15.71 9.48
C LYS A 16 -27.37 -15.51 7.97
N ASN A 17 -26.35 -15.85 7.18
CA ASN A 17 -26.33 -15.66 5.71
C ASN A 17 -26.67 -14.22 5.27
N LEU A 18 -26.27 -13.22 6.06
CA LEU A 18 -26.47 -11.80 5.73
C LEU A 18 -25.47 -11.32 4.67
N ALA A 19 -24.30 -11.96 4.57
CA ALA A 19 -23.31 -11.77 3.52
C ALA A 19 -22.48 -13.04 3.36
N PHE A 20 -22.00 -13.31 2.16
CA PHE A 20 -21.05 -14.38 1.90
C PHE A 20 -19.66 -14.00 2.39
N PRO A 21 -18.80 -15.00 2.77
CA PRO A 21 -17.44 -14.72 3.22
C PRO A 21 -16.58 -13.88 2.28
N ASN A 22 -16.80 -13.98 0.97
CA ASN A 22 -16.11 -13.21 -0.06
C ASN A 22 -16.63 -11.77 -0.23
N GLU A 23 -17.71 -11.40 0.45
CA GLU A 23 -18.30 -10.06 0.47
C GLU A 23 -17.91 -9.27 1.72
N ILE A 24 -17.15 -9.90 2.65
CA ILE A 24 -16.78 -9.30 3.92
C ILE A 24 -15.34 -8.84 3.88
N LEU A 25 -15.13 -7.52 3.97
CA LEU A 25 -13.81 -6.91 4.15
C LEU A 25 -13.53 -6.69 5.63
N ALA A 26 -12.44 -7.28 6.12
CA ALA A 26 -11.97 -7.09 7.49
C ALA A 26 -10.47 -6.79 7.50
N VAL A 27 -10.09 -5.63 8.02
CA VAL A 27 -8.70 -5.18 8.02
C VAL A 27 -8.14 -5.04 9.42
N THR A 28 -6.85 -5.35 9.55
CA THR A 28 -6.08 -5.21 10.79
C THR A 28 -4.74 -4.53 10.49
N PHE A 29 -4.03 -4.12 11.55
CA PHE A 29 -2.69 -3.52 11.38
C PHE A 29 -1.57 -4.56 11.26
N THR A 30 -1.74 -5.76 11.83
CA THR A 30 -0.69 -6.78 11.87
C THR A 30 -1.16 -8.13 11.34
N ASN A 31 -0.25 -8.87 10.72
CA ASN A 31 -0.51 -10.23 10.25
C ASN A 31 -0.90 -11.18 11.40
N LYS A 32 -0.32 -10.97 12.60
CA LYS A 32 -0.67 -11.73 13.81
C LYS A 32 -2.14 -11.51 14.15
N ALA A 33 -2.61 -10.26 14.22
CA ALA A 33 -4.00 -9.94 14.51
C ALA A 33 -4.96 -10.48 13.44
N ALA A 34 -4.57 -10.46 12.16
CA ALA A 34 -5.36 -11.05 11.09
C ALA A 34 -5.53 -12.56 11.26
N ARG A 35 -4.44 -13.28 11.55
CA ARG A 35 -4.47 -14.74 11.81
C ARG A 35 -5.30 -15.08 13.03
N GLU A 36 -5.14 -14.34 14.13
CA GLU A 36 -5.95 -14.54 15.35
C GLU A 36 -7.43 -14.32 15.08
N MET A 37 -7.78 -13.29 14.31
CA MET A 37 -9.16 -13.03 13.93
C MET A 37 -9.74 -14.16 13.09
N GLN A 38 -9.01 -14.63 12.09
CA GLN A 38 -9.41 -15.75 11.23
C GLN A 38 -9.64 -17.03 12.02
N ASN A 39 -8.72 -17.37 12.92
CA ASN A 39 -8.83 -18.55 13.78
C ASN A 39 -10.06 -18.47 14.71
N ARG A 40 -10.32 -17.30 15.30
CA ARG A 40 -11.48 -17.11 16.19
C ARG A 40 -12.80 -17.23 15.45
N ILE A 41 -12.89 -16.66 14.25
CA ILE A 41 -14.08 -16.77 13.40
C ILE A 41 -14.31 -18.24 13.01
N GLY A 42 -13.27 -18.95 12.59
CA GLY A 42 -13.34 -20.38 12.28
C GLY A 42 -13.78 -21.23 13.46
N PHE A 43 -13.31 -20.90 14.68
CA PHE A 43 -13.73 -21.58 15.91
C PHE A 43 -15.22 -21.33 16.22
N ILE A 44 -15.71 -20.09 16.11
CA ILE A 44 -17.11 -19.74 16.37
C ILE A 44 -18.03 -20.46 15.38
N LEU A 45 -17.65 -20.48 14.10
CA LEU A 45 -18.46 -21.09 13.04
C LEU A 45 -18.31 -22.62 12.98
N LYS A 46 -17.51 -23.23 13.86
CA LYS A 46 -17.23 -24.67 13.89
C LYS A 46 -16.79 -25.25 12.53
N LYS A 47 -16.25 -24.41 11.66
CA LYS A 47 -15.77 -24.76 10.31
C LYS A 47 -14.25 -24.55 10.25
N LYS A 48 -13.50 -25.57 9.82
CA LYS A 48 -12.03 -25.53 9.73
C LYS A 48 -11.46 -24.49 8.76
N ALA A 49 -12.25 -23.94 7.86
CA ALA A 49 -11.85 -22.86 6.98
C ALA A 49 -13.08 -22.11 6.47
N VAL A 50 -13.45 -21.04 7.14
CA VAL A 50 -14.24 -20.02 6.45
C VAL A 50 -13.23 -19.20 5.66
N GLY A 51 -13.19 -19.41 4.37
CA GLY A 51 -12.35 -18.61 3.48
C GLY A 51 -12.85 -17.17 3.46
N LEU A 52 -12.28 -16.32 4.32
CA LEU A 52 -12.47 -14.88 4.28
C LEU A 52 -11.33 -14.27 3.45
N PRO A 53 -11.47 -14.22 2.12
CA PRO A 53 -10.39 -13.80 1.23
C PRO A 53 -9.96 -12.35 1.44
N TRP A 54 -10.85 -11.52 1.97
CA TRP A 54 -10.64 -10.10 2.25
C TRP A 54 -10.40 -9.80 3.73
N LEU A 55 -9.90 -10.78 4.49
CA LEU A 55 -9.40 -10.58 5.84
C LEU A 55 -7.87 -10.54 5.82
N GLY A 56 -7.28 -9.43 6.29
CA GLY A 56 -5.84 -9.24 6.27
C GLY A 56 -5.39 -7.89 6.80
N THR A 57 -4.12 -7.55 6.60
CA THR A 57 -3.63 -6.20 6.85
C THR A 57 -4.01 -5.25 5.71
N PHE A 58 -4.03 -3.94 5.97
CA PHE A 58 -4.26 -2.93 4.93
C PHE A 58 -3.39 -3.19 3.70
N HIS A 59 -2.08 -3.33 3.87
CA HIS A 59 -1.15 -3.58 2.76
C HIS A 59 -1.43 -4.89 2.02
N SER A 60 -1.75 -5.98 2.75
CA SER A 60 -2.02 -7.27 2.10
C SER A 60 -3.32 -7.26 1.28
N ILE A 61 -4.33 -6.56 1.76
CA ILE A 61 -5.59 -6.38 1.04
C ILE A 61 -5.39 -5.45 -0.17
N CYS A 62 -4.72 -4.31 0.01
CA CYS A 62 -4.39 -3.40 -1.08
C CYS A 62 -3.55 -4.10 -2.17
N ALA A 63 -2.57 -4.92 -1.80
CA ALA A 63 -1.81 -5.72 -2.75
C ALA A 63 -2.69 -6.68 -3.56
N LYS A 64 -3.67 -7.34 -2.93
CA LYS A 64 -4.64 -8.21 -3.63
C LYS A 64 -5.52 -7.44 -4.60
N ILE A 65 -6.06 -6.29 -4.17
CA ILE A 65 -6.88 -5.42 -5.01
C ILE A 65 -6.06 -4.91 -6.19
N LEU A 66 -4.86 -4.40 -5.91
CA LEU A 66 -3.97 -3.86 -6.93
C LEU A 66 -3.54 -4.93 -7.95
N ARG A 67 -3.26 -6.17 -7.54
CA ARG A 67 -2.98 -7.26 -8.49
C ARG A 67 -4.16 -7.55 -9.42
N LYS A 68 -5.38 -7.47 -8.90
CA LYS A 68 -6.60 -7.69 -9.69
C LYS A 68 -6.87 -6.55 -10.68
N HIS A 69 -6.50 -5.32 -10.32
CA HIS A 69 -6.74 -4.10 -11.09
C HIS A 69 -5.45 -3.38 -11.50
N ALA A 70 -4.35 -4.12 -11.68
CA ALA A 70 -3.01 -3.57 -11.87
C ALA A 70 -2.92 -2.59 -13.07
N LYS A 71 -3.62 -2.88 -14.15
CA LYS A 71 -3.66 -2.01 -15.35
C LYS A 71 -4.15 -0.59 -15.06
N ALA A 72 -5.07 -0.42 -14.10
CA ALA A 72 -5.56 0.90 -13.69
C ALA A 72 -4.48 1.76 -13.02
N ALA A 73 -3.41 1.13 -12.50
CA ALA A 73 -2.23 1.79 -11.94
C ALA A 73 -1.02 1.78 -12.90
N GLY A 74 -1.19 1.38 -14.17
CA GLY A 74 -0.10 1.28 -15.12
C GLY A 74 0.85 0.09 -14.89
N LEU A 75 0.43 -0.91 -14.11
CA LEU A 75 1.21 -2.08 -13.74
C LEU A 75 0.66 -3.37 -14.40
N ASN A 76 1.47 -4.41 -14.42
CA ASN A 76 1.01 -5.77 -14.70
C ASN A 76 0.69 -6.48 -13.38
N SER A 77 -0.18 -7.50 -13.42
CA SER A 77 -0.63 -8.23 -12.22
C SER A 77 0.49 -8.94 -11.44
N ASN A 78 1.62 -9.23 -12.08
CA ASN A 78 2.81 -9.84 -11.50
C ASN A 78 3.84 -8.83 -11.00
N PHE A 79 3.45 -7.58 -10.75
CA PHE A 79 4.37 -6.54 -10.26
C PHE A 79 5.12 -6.96 -9.00
N THR A 80 6.35 -6.47 -8.86
CA THR A 80 7.20 -6.69 -7.69
C THR A 80 6.93 -5.61 -6.63
N ILE A 81 6.98 -5.99 -5.36
CA ILE A 81 6.92 -5.04 -4.24
C ILE A 81 8.34 -4.81 -3.77
N LEU A 82 8.84 -3.57 -3.92
CA LEU A 82 10.18 -3.19 -3.48
C LEU A 82 10.23 -3.03 -1.97
N ASP A 83 11.24 -3.62 -1.35
CA ASP A 83 11.58 -3.35 0.04
C ASP A 83 12.29 -1.99 0.22
N THR A 84 12.53 -1.60 1.47
CA THR A 84 13.14 -0.30 1.78
C THR A 84 14.56 -0.16 1.23
N ASP A 85 15.34 -1.24 1.21
CA ASP A 85 16.72 -1.20 0.73
C ASP A 85 16.77 -1.02 -0.80
N ASP A 86 15.89 -1.70 -1.51
CA ASP A 86 15.73 -1.54 -2.97
C ASP A 86 15.24 -0.13 -3.33
N GLN A 87 14.29 0.42 -2.57
CA GLN A 87 13.82 1.81 -2.74
C GLN A 87 14.97 2.81 -2.55
N VAL A 88 15.74 2.68 -1.48
CA VAL A 88 16.91 3.54 -1.21
C VAL A 88 17.95 3.43 -2.31
N ARG A 89 18.20 2.22 -2.81
CA ARG A 89 19.13 1.97 -3.93
C ARG A 89 18.64 2.66 -5.21
N LEU A 90 17.35 2.56 -5.51
CA LEU A 90 16.75 3.23 -6.66
C LEU A 90 16.86 4.75 -6.56
N ILE A 91 16.51 5.33 -5.39
CA ILE A 91 16.69 6.78 -5.13
C ILE A 91 18.16 7.20 -5.29
N LYS A 92 19.10 6.42 -4.76
CA LYS A 92 20.55 6.72 -4.91
C LYS A 92 20.97 6.78 -6.38
N ASN A 93 20.47 5.86 -7.20
CA ASN A 93 20.75 5.84 -8.63
C ASN A 93 20.17 7.07 -9.34
N ILE A 94 18.94 7.46 -8.97
CA ILE A 94 18.31 8.67 -9.50
C ILE A 94 19.09 9.93 -9.08
N CYS A 95 19.51 10.03 -7.81
CA CYS A 95 20.33 11.13 -7.35
C CYS A 95 21.62 11.26 -8.15
N LYS A 96 22.26 10.12 -8.50
CA LYS A 96 23.47 10.12 -9.31
C LYS A 96 23.21 10.63 -10.74
N SER A 97 22.11 10.22 -11.38
CA SER A 97 21.77 10.69 -12.74
C SER A 97 21.36 12.16 -12.76
N GLU A 98 20.74 12.66 -11.70
CA GLU A 98 20.29 14.05 -11.56
C GLU A 98 21.36 14.96 -10.92
N ASN A 99 22.60 14.50 -10.74
CA ASN A 99 23.72 15.23 -10.13
C ASN A 99 23.39 15.81 -8.72
N VAL A 100 22.57 15.10 -7.95
CA VAL A 100 22.23 15.48 -6.58
C VAL A 100 23.32 14.99 -5.61
N ASP A 101 23.87 15.89 -4.82
CA ASP A 101 24.92 15.57 -3.83
C ASP A 101 24.33 14.78 -2.65
N THR A 102 24.51 13.45 -2.70
CA THR A 102 24.01 12.54 -1.65
C THR A 102 24.78 12.62 -0.33
N LYS A 103 25.91 13.36 -0.27
CA LYS A 103 26.60 13.67 0.99
C LYS A 103 25.86 14.76 1.79
N LYS A 104 25.22 15.70 1.08
CA LYS A 104 24.40 16.77 1.71
C LYS A 104 22.99 16.30 2.03
N ILE A 105 22.41 15.47 1.16
CA ILE A 105 21.02 15.01 1.30
C ILE A 105 20.98 13.50 1.11
N SER A 106 20.71 12.78 2.19
CA SER A 106 20.73 11.31 2.13
C SER A 106 19.54 10.78 1.31
N PRO A 107 19.73 9.71 0.51
CA PRO A 107 18.64 9.04 -0.21
C PRO A 107 17.50 8.57 0.71
N LYS A 108 17.79 8.17 1.94
CA LYS A 108 16.79 7.82 2.95
C LYS A 108 15.89 9.00 3.32
N TYR A 109 16.47 10.20 3.42
CA TYR A 109 15.69 11.40 3.70
C TYR A 109 14.76 11.76 2.54
N ILE A 110 15.25 11.65 1.30
CA ILE A 110 14.43 11.87 0.11
C ILE A 110 13.27 10.88 0.07
N LEU A 111 13.54 9.60 0.32
CA LEU A 111 12.51 8.57 0.40
C LEU A 111 11.45 8.91 1.46
N ALA A 112 11.87 9.36 2.65
CA ALA A 112 10.93 9.75 3.71
C ALA A 112 10.04 10.94 3.31
N VAL A 113 10.56 11.89 2.51
CA VAL A 113 9.76 12.99 1.96
C VAL A 113 8.74 12.48 0.94
N ILE A 114 9.15 11.58 0.05
CA ILE A 114 8.26 10.93 -0.93
C ILE A 114 7.16 10.15 -0.21
N ASP A 115 7.50 9.33 0.77
CA ASP A 115 6.53 8.58 1.58
C ASP A 115 5.52 9.50 2.28
N LYS A 116 5.98 10.65 2.78
CA LYS A 116 5.08 11.65 3.38
C LYS A 116 4.07 12.19 2.38
N TRP A 117 4.42 12.38 1.12
CA TRP A 117 3.49 12.78 0.07
C TRP A 117 2.54 11.63 -0.30
N LYS A 118 3.06 10.43 -0.51
CA LYS A 118 2.26 9.23 -0.79
C LYS A 118 1.23 8.95 0.31
N ASN A 119 1.63 9.05 1.58
CA ASN A 119 0.74 8.87 2.74
C ASN A 119 -0.36 9.94 2.86
N LYS A 120 -0.23 11.05 2.14
CA LYS A 120 -1.28 12.07 1.99
C LYS A 120 -2.17 11.84 0.76
N GLY A 121 -1.95 10.77 0.01
CA GLY A 121 -2.67 10.47 -1.21
C GLY A 121 -2.17 11.23 -2.44
N PHE A 122 -0.98 11.83 -2.40
CA PHE A 122 -0.45 12.66 -3.48
C PHE A 122 0.48 11.88 -4.40
N TYR A 123 0.13 11.84 -5.68
CA TYR A 123 1.08 11.55 -6.75
C TYR A 123 1.98 12.78 -7.03
N PRO A 124 3.06 12.64 -7.83
CA PRO A 124 3.93 13.78 -8.14
C PRO A 124 3.19 15.01 -8.70
N GLN A 125 2.14 14.81 -9.49
CA GLN A 125 1.33 15.89 -10.07
C GLN A 125 0.40 16.58 -9.07
N ASP A 126 0.07 15.91 -7.95
CA ASP A 126 -0.83 16.43 -6.92
C ASP A 126 -0.07 17.25 -5.86
N VAL A 127 1.27 17.19 -5.88
CA VAL A 127 2.11 17.89 -4.90
C VAL A 127 2.14 19.39 -5.20
N ILE A 128 1.56 20.17 -4.29
CA ILE A 128 1.62 21.63 -4.33
C ILE A 128 2.74 22.12 -3.40
N LEU A 129 3.78 22.69 -3.97
CA LEU A 129 4.89 23.26 -3.20
C LEU A 129 4.44 24.56 -2.54
N LYS A 130 4.49 24.61 -1.20
CA LYS A 130 4.05 25.79 -0.44
C LYS A 130 5.01 26.98 -0.50
N ARG A 131 6.26 26.76 -0.85
CA ARG A 131 7.32 27.77 -0.98
C ARG A 131 8.08 27.51 -2.29
N LYS A 132 8.67 28.58 -2.84
CA LYS A 132 9.66 28.47 -3.93
C LYS A 132 11.01 27.97 -3.38
N ASP A 133 10.99 26.87 -2.63
CA ASP A 133 12.19 26.25 -2.09
C ASP A 133 12.82 25.36 -3.17
N PRO A 134 14.04 25.69 -3.61
CA PRO A 134 14.74 24.88 -4.62
C PRO A 134 14.91 23.42 -4.18
N LEU A 135 15.03 23.15 -2.88
CA LEU A 135 15.19 21.83 -2.32
C LEU A 135 13.92 20.97 -2.47
N GLU A 136 12.75 21.54 -2.12
CA GLU A 136 11.46 20.85 -2.31
C GLU A 136 11.19 20.58 -3.81
N LYS A 137 11.58 21.53 -4.69
CA LYS A 137 11.46 21.34 -6.13
C LYS A 137 12.32 20.17 -6.63
N ASN A 138 13.55 20.03 -6.11
CA ASN A 138 14.42 18.89 -6.44
C ASN A 138 13.81 17.58 -5.95
N PHE A 139 13.26 17.53 -4.74
CA PHE A 139 12.59 16.32 -4.24
C PHE A 139 11.38 15.93 -5.08
N LEU A 140 10.59 16.90 -5.53
CA LEU A 140 9.47 16.64 -6.42
C LEU A 140 9.93 16.10 -7.78
N ASN A 141 11.04 16.62 -8.33
CA ASN A 141 11.62 16.07 -9.54
C ASN A 141 12.08 14.62 -9.35
N ILE A 142 12.79 14.34 -8.26
CA ILE A 142 13.20 12.96 -7.91
C ILE A 142 11.96 12.06 -7.75
N TYR A 143 10.89 12.54 -7.12
CA TYR A 143 9.65 11.78 -6.96
C TYR A 143 9.03 11.43 -8.32
N LYS A 144 8.99 12.36 -9.27
CA LYS A 144 8.50 12.09 -10.65
C LYS A 144 9.29 10.98 -11.32
N ILE A 145 10.62 11.08 -11.28
CA ILE A 145 11.52 10.07 -11.88
C ILE A 145 11.38 8.73 -11.16
N TYR A 146 11.30 8.74 -9.82
CA TYR A 146 11.14 7.55 -9.01
C TYR A 146 9.85 6.80 -9.36
N GLN A 147 8.72 7.52 -9.44
CA GLN A 147 7.42 6.91 -9.76
C GLN A 147 7.41 6.34 -11.18
N GLN A 148 8.01 7.04 -12.15
CA GLN A 148 8.14 6.52 -13.52
C GLN A 148 9.00 5.25 -13.55
N LYS A 149 10.12 5.24 -12.84
CA LYS A 149 11.00 4.07 -12.76
C LYS A 149 10.31 2.86 -12.11
N LEU A 150 9.46 3.07 -11.12
CA LEU A 150 8.66 1.98 -10.54
C LEU A 150 7.74 1.36 -11.59
N ILE A 151 7.08 2.17 -12.40
CA ILE A 151 6.23 1.69 -13.50
C ILE A 151 7.06 0.94 -14.54
N ASP A 152 8.17 1.52 -14.99
CA ASP A 152 9.06 0.91 -15.98
C ASP A 152 9.61 -0.46 -15.54
N LEU A 153 9.85 -0.61 -14.24
CA LEU A 153 10.29 -1.86 -13.61
C LEU A 153 9.14 -2.81 -13.26
N ASN A 154 7.92 -2.46 -13.61
CA ASN A 154 6.71 -3.17 -13.16
C ASN A 154 6.75 -3.44 -11.65
N SER A 155 6.94 -2.40 -10.86
CA SER A 155 7.13 -2.46 -9.41
C SER A 155 6.30 -1.41 -8.69
N ALA A 156 6.00 -1.67 -7.43
CA ALA A 156 5.36 -0.75 -6.51
C ALA A 156 6.09 -0.80 -5.17
N ASP A 157 6.15 0.29 -4.44
CA ASP A 157 6.60 0.27 -3.05
C ASP A 157 5.42 0.06 -2.06
N PHE A 158 5.71 -0.04 -0.76
CA PHE A 158 4.66 -0.26 0.24
C PHE A 158 3.63 0.87 0.29
N SER A 159 4.07 2.12 0.14
CA SER A 159 3.18 3.28 0.13
C SER A 159 2.30 3.30 -1.13
N ASP A 160 2.81 2.84 -2.27
CA ASP A 160 2.04 2.70 -3.51
C ASP A 160 0.90 1.70 -3.40
N LEU A 161 1.04 0.63 -2.61
CA LEU A 161 -0.03 -0.35 -2.45
C LEU A 161 -1.33 0.32 -1.97
N ILE A 162 -1.21 1.23 -1.01
CA ILE A 162 -2.36 1.98 -0.49
C ILE A 162 -2.74 3.11 -1.45
N LEU A 163 -1.76 3.90 -1.92
CA LEU A 163 -1.99 5.04 -2.81
C LEU A 163 -2.74 4.64 -4.08
N HIS A 164 -2.25 3.62 -4.79
CA HIS A 164 -2.89 3.13 -6.01
C HIS A 164 -4.28 2.53 -5.74
N THR A 165 -4.45 1.82 -4.62
CA THR A 165 -5.77 1.26 -4.25
C THR A 165 -6.79 2.36 -3.99
N VAL A 166 -6.40 3.42 -3.25
CA VAL A 166 -7.27 4.59 -3.01
C VAL A 166 -7.66 5.23 -4.34
N LYS A 167 -6.70 5.44 -5.24
CA LYS A 167 -6.98 6.03 -6.56
C LYS A 167 -7.87 5.16 -7.45
N ILE A 168 -7.75 3.84 -7.36
CA ILE A 168 -8.69 2.93 -8.03
C ILE A 168 -10.10 3.16 -7.50
N PHE A 169 -10.31 3.23 -6.19
CA PHE A 169 -11.64 3.46 -5.60
C PHE A 169 -12.21 4.87 -5.84
N GLU A 170 -11.36 5.87 -6.08
CA GLU A 170 -11.82 7.23 -6.43
C GLU A 170 -12.31 7.33 -7.88
N ASN A 171 -11.82 6.46 -8.78
CA ASN A 171 -12.06 6.56 -10.22
C ASN A 171 -13.03 5.48 -10.75
N TYR A 172 -13.37 4.47 -9.96
CA TYR A 172 -14.24 3.35 -10.30
C TYR A 172 -15.23 3.02 -9.17
#